data_00494622aef0084aebba2faa4b7fe7d5
#
_entry.id   00494622aef0084aebba2faa4b7fe7d5
#
_cell.length_a   1.000
_cell.length_b   1.000
_cell.length_c   1.000
_cell.angle_alpha   90.00
_cell.angle_beta   90.00
_cell.angle_gamma   90.00
#
_symmetry.space_group_name_H-M   'P 1'
#
loop_
_entity.id
_entity.type
_entity.pdbx_description
1 polymer ?
#
loop_
_entity_poly.entity_id
_entity_poly.type
_entity_poly.pdbx_seq_one_letter_code
_entity_poly.pdbx_strand_id
1 'polypeptide(L)'
;MGVGIQAGPVRLSGAAHPGQTVALPSVSVVNAGTQPESIRVVVQRYPRGGGRPVPPSWVRPGVPSVQLAPHHAIRIALELVVPASARPGAYLSDIVAVASGQLSADGANLGAGAATLLQFRVAPDPAPGFWWSVFIQTLWALLVVTLLAAVAFAVRRSGLRVRVEREAVRYGTADDYGGGHA
;
A
#
# COMPACT_ATOMS: atom_id res chain seq x y z
N MET A 1 15.65 -24.96 27.39
CA MET A 1 15.28 -24.48 26.06
C MET A 1 14.46 -23.19 26.19
N GLY A 2 14.76 -22.17 25.42
CA GLY A 2 13.99 -20.94 25.44
C GLY A 2 14.26 -20.12 24.19
N VAL A 3 13.21 -19.82 23.42
CA VAL A 3 13.30 -18.94 22.27
C VAL A 3 12.42 -17.74 22.52
N GLY A 4 12.95 -16.56 22.27
CA GLY A 4 12.22 -15.30 22.31
C GLY A 4 12.21 -14.61 20.94
N ILE A 5 11.15 -13.86 20.65
CA ILE A 5 11.12 -12.86 19.58
C ILE A 5 11.03 -11.48 20.23
N GLN A 6 12.02 -10.65 19.94
CA GLN A 6 12.02 -9.25 20.30
C GLN A 6 11.61 -8.43 19.07
N ALA A 7 10.33 -8.42 18.78
CA ALA A 7 9.74 -7.58 17.73
C ALA A 7 8.32 -7.21 18.12
N GLY A 8 7.98 -5.96 17.90
CA GLY A 8 6.57 -5.56 17.87
C GLY A 8 5.84 -6.22 16.67
N PRO A 9 4.54 -5.96 16.53
CA PRO A 9 3.79 -6.44 15.37
C PRO A 9 4.46 -6.00 14.06
N VAL A 10 4.70 -6.96 13.17
CA VAL A 10 5.24 -6.71 11.83
C VAL A 10 4.10 -6.17 10.97
N ARG A 11 4.16 -4.88 10.69
CA ARG A 11 3.15 -4.18 9.88
C ARG A 11 3.78 -3.58 8.65
N LEU A 12 3.09 -3.68 7.54
CA LEU A 12 3.44 -2.94 6.33
C LEU A 12 2.87 -1.52 6.43
N SER A 13 3.67 -0.49 6.15
CA SER A 13 3.27 0.92 6.23
C SER A 13 2.26 1.35 5.15
N GLY A 14 2.00 0.49 4.15
CA GLY A 14 1.06 0.71 3.07
C GLY A 14 0.38 -0.59 2.64
N ALA A 15 -0.44 -0.52 1.60
CA ALA A 15 -1.01 -1.71 0.99
C ALA A 15 0.01 -2.33 0.02
N ALA A 16 0.12 -3.65 0.04
CA ALA A 16 0.87 -4.39 -0.97
C ALA A 16 0.01 -4.58 -2.22
N HIS A 17 0.62 -4.70 -3.38
CA HIS A 17 -0.07 -4.98 -4.64
C HIS A 17 0.16 -6.43 -5.09
N PRO A 18 -0.80 -7.06 -5.78
CA PRO A 18 -0.60 -8.34 -6.42
C PRO A 18 0.65 -8.32 -7.31
N GLY A 19 1.47 -9.37 -7.26
CA GLY A 19 2.74 -9.47 -7.99
C GLY A 19 3.92 -8.72 -7.37
N GLN A 20 3.72 -8.01 -6.28
CA GLN A 20 4.76 -7.21 -5.62
C GLN A 20 5.59 -8.02 -4.62
N THR A 21 6.87 -7.75 -4.59
CA THR A 21 7.78 -8.18 -3.52
C THR A 21 8.15 -7.00 -2.65
N VAL A 22 7.98 -7.13 -1.34
CA VAL A 22 8.16 -6.05 -0.36
C VAL A 22 9.02 -6.52 0.79
N ALA A 23 10.02 -5.73 1.17
CA ALA A 23 10.77 -5.97 2.39
C ALA A 23 9.89 -5.69 3.63
N LEU A 24 9.83 -6.64 4.55
CA LEU A 24 9.18 -6.48 5.84
C LEU A 24 10.20 -6.00 6.89
N PRO A 25 9.71 -5.39 7.98
CA PRO A 25 10.55 -5.15 9.15
C PRO A 25 11.22 -6.45 9.62
N SER A 26 12.51 -6.37 9.94
CA SER A 26 13.26 -7.51 10.46
C SER A 26 12.76 -7.91 11.84
N VAL A 27 12.80 -9.20 12.14
CA VAL A 27 12.52 -9.74 13.47
C VAL A 27 13.81 -10.11 14.17
N SER A 28 13.93 -9.77 15.45
CA SER A 28 15.05 -10.19 16.28
C SER A 28 14.66 -11.47 17.03
N VAL A 29 15.39 -12.52 16.80
CA VAL A 29 15.20 -13.81 17.45
C VAL A 29 16.33 -14.03 18.45
N VAL A 30 16.00 -14.45 19.66
CA VAL A 30 16.93 -14.65 20.74
C VAL A 30 16.83 -16.10 21.28
N ASN A 31 17.96 -16.73 21.50
CA ASN A 31 18.04 -17.95 22.29
C ASN A 31 18.10 -17.55 23.78
N ALA A 32 17.00 -17.70 24.50
CA ALA A 32 16.91 -17.43 25.92
C ALA A 32 17.30 -18.67 26.77
N GLY A 33 17.64 -19.79 26.12
CA GLY A 33 18.06 -21.01 26.74
C GLY A 33 19.55 -20.99 27.15
N THR A 34 19.98 -22.06 27.81
CA THR A 34 21.35 -22.26 28.28
C THR A 34 22.17 -23.19 27.37
N GLN A 35 21.58 -23.71 26.32
CA GLN A 35 22.21 -24.57 25.32
C GLN A 35 22.12 -23.94 23.93
N PRO A 36 23.07 -24.21 23.02
CA PRO A 36 22.92 -23.81 21.61
C PRO A 36 21.66 -24.45 21.00
N GLU A 37 20.88 -23.65 20.27
CA GLU A 37 19.63 -24.11 19.68
C GLU A 37 19.59 -23.75 18.19
N SER A 38 19.07 -24.68 17.37
CA SER A 38 18.74 -24.39 15.97
C SER A 38 17.35 -23.79 15.92
N ILE A 39 17.27 -22.56 15.45
CA ILE A 39 16.00 -21.79 15.39
C ILE A 39 15.59 -21.62 13.95
N ARG A 40 14.31 -21.89 13.67
CA ARG A 40 13.70 -21.70 12.37
C ARG A 40 12.54 -20.73 12.48
N VAL A 41 12.41 -19.84 11.49
CA VAL A 41 11.27 -18.92 11.36
C VAL A 41 10.24 -19.52 10.42
N VAL A 42 9.00 -19.63 10.89
CA VAL A 42 7.87 -20.16 10.14
C VAL A 42 6.67 -19.20 10.23
N VAL A 43 5.82 -19.25 9.24
CA VAL A 43 4.53 -18.51 9.26
C VAL A 43 3.42 -19.49 9.62
N GLN A 44 2.61 -19.13 10.60
CA GLN A 44 1.46 -19.92 11.04
C GLN A 44 0.19 -19.10 11.01
N ARG A 45 -0.94 -19.79 10.90
CA ARG A 45 -2.25 -19.15 10.96
C ARG A 45 -2.49 -18.54 12.33
N TYR A 46 -2.89 -17.27 12.36
CA TYR A 46 -3.30 -16.62 13.60
C TYR A 46 -4.60 -17.26 14.16
N PRO A 47 -4.58 -17.78 15.39
CA PRO A 47 -5.68 -18.60 15.90
C PRO A 47 -6.94 -17.82 16.25
N ARG A 48 -6.82 -16.50 16.51
CA ARG A 48 -7.94 -15.67 16.95
C ARG A 48 -8.78 -15.06 15.82
N GLY A 49 -8.46 -15.37 14.56
CA GLY A 49 -9.19 -14.87 13.40
C GLY A 49 -8.88 -13.40 13.07
N GLY A 50 -9.74 -12.75 12.31
CA GLY A 50 -9.65 -11.32 11.98
C GLY A 50 -9.10 -10.97 10.59
N GLY A 51 -8.64 -11.94 9.82
CA GLY A 51 -8.11 -11.72 8.46
C GLY A 51 -7.92 -13.02 7.70
N ARG A 52 -7.51 -12.91 6.43
CA ARG A 52 -7.11 -14.07 5.65
C ARG A 52 -5.76 -14.56 6.14
N PRO A 53 -5.55 -15.86 6.27
CA PRO A 53 -4.24 -16.39 6.62
C PRO A 53 -3.24 -16.11 5.50
N VAL A 54 -2.02 -15.76 5.88
CA VAL A 54 -0.90 -15.61 4.95
C VAL A 54 -0.35 -17.00 4.63
N PRO A 55 -0.32 -17.41 3.36
CA PRO A 55 0.35 -18.66 2.99
C PRO A 55 1.84 -18.61 3.37
N PRO A 56 2.41 -19.66 3.94
CA PRO A 56 3.82 -19.68 4.32
C PRO A 56 4.80 -19.37 3.19
N SER A 57 4.43 -19.71 1.96
CA SER A 57 5.23 -19.44 0.75
C SER A 57 5.35 -17.96 0.39
N TRP A 58 4.50 -17.09 0.97
CA TRP A 58 4.55 -15.65 0.71
C TRP A 58 5.63 -14.94 1.52
N VAL A 59 6.04 -15.51 2.64
CA VAL A 59 7.07 -14.91 3.50
C VAL A 59 8.36 -15.68 3.38
N ARG A 60 9.40 -15.01 2.95
CA ARG A 60 10.73 -15.58 2.80
C ARG A 60 11.65 -14.99 3.87
N PRO A 61 12.10 -15.78 4.85
CA PRO A 61 13.15 -15.33 5.74
C PRO A 61 14.49 -15.35 5.00
N GLY A 62 15.30 -14.30 5.19
CA GLY A 62 16.62 -14.22 4.60
C GLY A 62 17.55 -15.36 5.06
N VAL A 63 17.30 -15.86 6.29
CA VAL A 63 17.95 -17.06 6.82
C VAL A 63 16.86 -18.01 7.33
N PRO A 64 16.64 -19.16 6.66
CA PRO A 64 15.53 -20.06 7.03
C PRO A 64 15.77 -20.80 8.35
N SER A 65 17.03 -21.04 8.72
CA SER A 65 17.41 -21.67 9.98
C SER A 65 18.76 -21.16 10.41
N VAL A 66 18.93 -20.93 11.70
CA VAL A 66 20.18 -20.45 12.29
C VAL A 66 20.45 -21.13 13.60
N GLN A 67 21.73 -21.49 13.84
CA GLN A 67 22.15 -21.96 15.12
C GLN A 67 22.61 -20.79 15.99
N LEU A 68 21.95 -20.61 17.13
CA LEU A 68 22.27 -19.56 18.09
C LEU A 68 22.88 -20.14 19.37
N ALA A 69 23.99 -19.55 19.78
CA ALA A 69 24.56 -19.80 21.10
C ALA A 69 23.61 -19.30 22.21
N PRO A 70 23.74 -19.77 23.45
CA PRO A 70 22.97 -19.29 24.58
C PRO A 70 23.03 -17.77 24.71
N HIS A 71 21.89 -17.13 24.97
CA HIS A 71 21.75 -15.68 25.19
C HIS A 71 22.16 -14.79 23.99
N HIS A 72 22.37 -15.38 22.81
CA HIS A 72 22.63 -14.63 21.58
C HIS A 72 21.33 -14.32 20.85
N ALA A 73 21.36 -13.19 20.14
CA ALA A 73 20.26 -12.74 19.29
C ALA A 73 20.75 -12.48 17.87
N ILE A 74 19.87 -12.70 16.88
CA ILE A 74 20.10 -12.37 15.47
C ILE A 74 18.90 -11.63 14.92
N ARG A 75 19.15 -10.68 14.01
CA ARG A 75 18.11 -10.06 13.21
C ARG A 75 17.94 -10.82 11.91
N ILE A 76 16.71 -11.26 11.64
CA ILE A 76 16.34 -11.97 10.44
C ILE A 76 15.51 -11.02 9.57
N ALA A 77 16.02 -10.69 8.39
CA ALA A 77 15.29 -9.95 7.39
C ALA A 77 14.16 -10.84 6.83
N LEU A 78 13.02 -10.23 6.57
CA LEU A 78 11.84 -10.90 6.01
C LEU A 78 11.45 -10.23 4.71
N GLU A 79 11.03 -11.01 3.74
CA GLU A 79 10.53 -10.57 2.47
C GLU A 79 9.12 -11.13 2.24
N LEU A 80 8.20 -10.26 1.84
CA LEU A 80 6.83 -10.64 1.48
C LEU A 80 6.72 -10.68 -0.04
N VAL A 81 6.44 -11.85 -0.58
CA VAL A 81 6.17 -12.05 -2.02
C VAL A 81 4.67 -12.25 -2.21
N VAL A 82 4.00 -11.23 -2.68
CA VAL A 82 2.55 -11.28 -2.95
C VAL A 82 2.34 -11.80 -4.37
N PRO A 83 1.74 -12.98 -4.57
CA PRO A 83 1.51 -13.48 -5.92
C PRO A 83 0.51 -12.62 -6.70
N ALA A 84 0.58 -12.62 -8.03
CA ALA A 84 -0.35 -11.89 -8.88
C ALA A 84 -1.83 -12.32 -8.68
N SER A 85 -2.04 -13.57 -8.24
CA SER A 85 -3.37 -14.10 -7.92
C SER A 85 -3.86 -13.77 -6.51
N ALA A 86 -3.13 -12.96 -5.74
CA ALA A 86 -3.51 -12.60 -4.38
C ALA A 86 -4.83 -11.82 -4.37
N ARG A 87 -5.77 -12.27 -3.54
CA ARG A 87 -7.07 -11.60 -3.42
C ARG A 87 -6.93 -10.35 -2.56
N PRO A 88 -7.58 -9.23 -2.92
CA PRO A 88 -7.60 -8.03 -2.10
C PRO A 88 -8.18 -8.30 -0.71
N GLY A 89 -7.68 -7.59 0.30
CA GLY A 89 -8.18 -7.69 1.67
C GLY A 89 -7.11 -7.64 2.73
N ALA A 90 -7.51 -7.78 3.99
CA ALA A 90 -6.62 -7.84 5.13
C ALA A 90 -6.09 -9.27 5.32
N TYR A 91 -4.79 -9.37 5.55
CA TYR A 91 -4.08 -10.61 5.82
C TYR A 91 -3.48 -10.56 7.22
N LEU A 92 -3.58 -11.69 7.93
CA LEU A 92 -3.15 -11.81 9.31
C LEU A 92 -2.59 -13.20 9.56
N SER A 93 -1.40 -13.29 10.11
CA SER A 93 -0.73 -14.54 10.49
C SER A 93 0.29 -14.28 11.59
N ASP A 94 0.77 -15.34 12.21
CA ASP A 94 1.88 -15.28 13.14
C ASP A 94 3.20 -15.65 12.45
N ILE A 95 4.23 -14.88 12.75
CA ILE A 95 5.61 -15.24 12.48
C ILE A 95 6.11 -15.90 13.75
N VAL A 96 6.46 -17.17 13.67
CA VAL A 96 6.87 -17.97 14.81
C VAL A 96 8.33 -18.38 14.66
N ALA A 97 9.14 -18.09 15.65
CA ALA A 97 10.47 -18.66 15.78
C ALA A 97 10.36 -19.96 16.61
N VAL A 98 10.74 -21.07 16.03
CA VAL A 98 10.67 -22.38 16.66
C VAL A 98 12.08 -22.91 16.84
N ALA A 99 12.43 -23.27 18.10
CA ALA A 99 13.62 -24.03 18.35
C ALA A 99 13.38 -25.50 17.97
N SER A 100 14.26 -26.06 17.18
CA SER A 100 14.30 -27.51 16.91
C SER A 100 14.90 -28.17 18.11
N GLY A 101 14.09 -28.51 19.10
CA GLY A 101 14.51 -29.35 20.20
C GLY A 101 14.88 -30.76 19.70
N GLN A 102 15.82 -31.41 20.36
CA GLN A 102 16.01 -32.83 20.17
C GLN A 102 14.70 -33.55 20.53
N LEU A 103 14.31 -34.50 19.69
CA LEU A 103 13.19 -35.38 19.99
C LEU A 103 13.43 -35.95 21.39
N SER A 104 12.53 -35.65 22.32
CA SER A 104 12.50 -36.35 23.59
C SER A 104 12.36 -37.85 23.30
N ALA A 105 12.98 -38.71 24.08
CA ALA A 105 12.90 -40.17 23.91
C ALA A 105 11.46 -40.71 23.84
N ASP A 106 10.49 -39.92 24.34
CA ASP A 106 9.06 -40.25 24.35
C ASP A 106 8.29 -39.70 23.10
N GLY A 107 9.00 -39.21 22.08
CA GLY A 107 8.38 -38.73 20.83
C GLY A 107 7.63 -37.38 20.93
N ALA A 108 7.61 -36.76 22.12
CA ALA A 108 7.02 -35.46 22.29
C ALA A 108 7.99 -34.35 21.78
N ASN A 109 7.62 -33.67 20.74
CA ASN A 109 8.34 -32.51 20.20
C ASN A 109 8.03 -31.29 21.07
N LEU A 110 8.73 -31.13 22.20
CA LEU A 110 8.65 -29.95 23.04
C LEU A 110 9.47 -28.82 22.40
N GLY A 111 8.92 -28.19 21.39
CA GLY A 111 9.51 -27.00 20.78
C GLY A 111 9.17 -25.76 21.61
N ALA A 112 10.20 -25.05 22.11
CA ALA A 112 9.99 -23.68 22.57
C ALA A 112 9.80 -22.79 21.36
N GLY A 113 8.75 -21.96 21.38
CA GLY A 113 8.45 -21.03 20.29
C GLY A 113 8.02 -19.68 20.81
N ALA A 114 8.35 -18.64 20.08
CA ALA A 114 7.86 -17.29 20.30
C ALA A 114 7.24 -16.76 19.00
N ALA A 115 6.16 -16.01 19.12
CA ALA A 115 5.40 -15.52 17.97
C ALA A 115 5.28 -13.99 17.98
N THR A 116 5.26 -13.40 16.79
CA THR A 116 4.86 -12.02 16.58
C THR A 116 3.84 -11.94 15.45
N LEU A 117 2.95 -10.95 15.53
CA LEU A 117 1.87 -10.77 14.57
C LEU A 117 2.38 -10.15 13.28
N LEU A 118 2.05 -10.76 12.14
CA LEU A 118 2.20 -10.21 10.79
C LEU A 118 0.85 -9.70 10.30
N GLN A 119 0.77 -8.42 9.98
CA GLN A 119 -0.44 -7.79 9.47
C GLN A 119 -0.15 -6.90 8.27
N PHE A 120 -0.88 -7.12 7.17
CA PHE A 120 -0.82 -6.25 6.00
C PHE A 120 -2.13 -6.29 5.22
N ARG A 121 -2.26 -5.38 4.27
CA ARG A 121 -3.41 -5.31 3.36
C ARG A 121 -2.93 -5.46 1.93
N VAL A 122 -3.64 -6.24 1.14
CA VAL A 122 -3.47 -6.30 -0.31
C VAL A 122 -4.49 -5.37 -0.94
N ALA A 123 -4.02 -4.40 -1.71
CA ALA A 123 -4.89 -3.49 -2.47
C ALA A 123 -5.61 -4.25 -3.59
N PRO A 124 -6.79 -3.80 -4.00
CA PRO A 124 -7.38 -4.28 -5.23
C PRO A 124 -6.47 -3.90 -6.41
N ASP A 125 -6.38 -4.79 -7.39
CA ASP A 125 -5.77 -4.43 -8.67
C ASP A 125 -6.55 -3.25 -9.25
N PRO A 126 -5.90 -2.20 -9.74
CA PRO A 126 -6.61 -1.18 -10.48
C PRO A 126 -7.33 -1.85 -11.65
N ALA A 127 -8.66 -1.68 -11.70
CA ALA A 127 -9.47 -2.30 -12.75
C ALA A 127 -8.79 -2.07 -14.12
N PRO A 128 -8.73 -3.08 -15.00
CA PRO A 128 -8.03 -2.97 -16.29
C PRO A 128 -8.52 -1.79 -17.16
N GLY A 129 -9.74 -1.28 -16.88
CA GLY A 129 -10.26 -0.06 -17.50
C GLY A 129 -9.75 1.25 -16.89
N PHE A 130 -9.07 1.24 -15.75
CA PHE A 130 -8.61 2.47 -15.12
C PHE A 130 -7.58 3.20 -15.98
N TRP A 131 -6.56 2.52 -16.45
CA TRP A 131 -5.54 3.09 -17.34
C TRP A 131 -6.12 3.50 -18.69
N TRP A 132 -7.10 2.75 -19.20
CA TRP A 132 -7.82 3.07 -20.42
C TRP A 132 -8.65 4.36 -20.27
N SER A 133 -9.35 4.52 -19.15
CA SER A 133 -10.11 5.75 -18.88
C SER A 133 -9.21 6.97 -18.74
N VAL A 134 -8.07 6.85 -18.04
CA VAL A 134 -7.07 7.93 -17.93
C VAL A 134 -6.50 8.29 -19.29
N PHE A 135 -6.17 7.29 -20.11
CA PHE A 135 -5.66 7.50 -21.46
C PHE A 135 -6.67 8.25 -22.34
N ILE A 136 -7.93 7.82 -22.34
CA ILE A 136 -9.01 8.49 -23.09
C ILE A 136 -9.21 9.93 -22.61
N GLN A 137 -9.26 10.19 -21.31
CA GLN A 137 -9.40 11.54 -20.78
C GLN A 137 -8.24 12.45 -21.19
N THR A 138 -7.02 11.94 -21.15
CA THR A 138 -5.84 12.68 -21.58
C THR A 138 -5.92 13.00 -23.08
N LEU A 139 -6.34 12.04 -23.90
CA LEU A 139 -6.52 12.21 -25.33
C LEU A 139 -7.56 13.28 -25.66
N TRP A 140 -8.71 13.27 -24.97
CA TRP A 140 -9.75 14.28 -25.12
C TRP A 140 -9.26 15.68 -24.71
N ALA A 141 -8.55 15.81 -23.61
CA ALA A 141 -7.97 17.07 -23.17
C ALA A 141 -7.01 17.64 -24.22
N LEU A 142 -6.15 16.79 -24.77
CA LEU A 142 -5.20 17.19 -25.81
C LEU A 142 -5.90 17.63 -27.11
N LEU A 143 -6.96 16.93 -27.49
CA LEU A 143 -7.78 17.27 -28.66
C LEU A 143 -8.45 18.63 -28.49
N VAL A 144 -9.04 18.90 -27.32
CA VAL A 144 -9.67 20.20 -27.03
C VAL A 144 -8.64 21.32 -27.07
N VAL A 145 -7.46 21.15 -26.46
CA VAL A 145 -6.40 22.15 -26.48
C VAL A 145 -5.93 22.43 -27.91
N THR A 146 -5.75 21.39 -28.72
CA THR A 146 -5.34 21.51 -30.12
C THR A 146 -6.38 22.26 -30.94
N LEU A 147 -7.66 21.95 -30.73
CA LEU A 147 -8.79 22.64 -31.43
C LEU A 147 -8.83 24.12 -31.05
N LEU A 148 -8.71 24.46 -29.76
CA LEU A 148 -8.68 25.84 -29.30
C LEU A 148 -7.48 26.61 -29.88
N ALA A 149 -6.32 26.00 -29.92
CA ALA A 149 -5.13 26.57 -30.53
C ALA A 149 -5.33 26.82 -32.04
N ALA A 150 -5.95 25.86 -32.75
CA ALA A 150 -6.26 26.01 -34.18
C ALA A 150 -7.24 27.14 -34.44
N VAL A 151 -8.33 27.25 -33.64
CA VAL A 151 -9.30 28.34 -33.73
C VAL A 151 -8.63 29.68 -33.42
N ALA A 152 -7.84 29.80 -32.38
CA ALA A 152 -7.11 31.03 -32.04
C ALA A 152 -6.16 31.46 -33.19
N PHE A 153 -5.47 30.48 -33.77
CA PHE A 153 -4.59 30.73 -34.92
C PHE A 153 -5.37 31.19 -36.15
N ALA A 154 -6.50 30.54 -36.45
CA ALA A 154 -7.37 30.91 -37.58
C ALA A 154 -7.94 32.32 -37.41
N VAL A 155 -8.43 32.69 -36.21
CA VAL A 155 -8.94 34.05 -35.89
C VAL A 155 -7.81 35.08 -36.04
N ARG A 156 -6.60 34.76 -35.57
CA ARG A 156 -5.43 35.65 -35.68
C ARG A 156 -5.03 35.87 -37.16
N ARG A 157 -5.12 34.84 -37.99
CA ARG A 157 -4.75 34.87 -39.40
C ARG A 157 -5.81 35.54 -40.28
N SER A 158 -7.10 35.40 -39.95
CA SER A 158 -8.22 35.96 -40.71
C SER A 158 -8.44 37.45 -40.49
N GLY A 159 -7.69 38.08 -39.59
CA GLY A 159 -7.81 39.51 -39.31
C GLY A 159 -9.19 39.95 -38.81
N LEU A 160 -10.04 39.01 -38.40
CA LEU A 160 -11.35 39.30 -37.85
C LEU A 160 -11.21 40.09 -36.56
N ARG A 161 -11.33 41.42 -36.67
CA ARG A 161 -11.47 42.30 -35.51
C ARG A 161 -12.88 42.08 -34.97
N VAL A 162 -12.99 41.30 -33.89
CA VAL A 162 -14.24 41.21 -33.14
C VAL A 162 -14.48 42.59 -32.54
N ARG A 163 -15.34 43.39 -33.21
CA ARG A 163 -15.80 44.67 -32.70
C ARG A 163 -16.86 44.37 -31.65
N VAL A 164 -16.43 44.37 -30.38
CA VAL A 164 -17.38 44.33 -29.29
C VAL A 164 -18.10 45.68 -29.25
N GLU A 165 -19.26 45.76 -29.91
CA GLU A 165 -20.16 46.90 -29.82
C GLU A 165 -20.74 46.90 -28.39
N ARG A 166 -20.14 47.73 -27.53
CA ARG A 166 -20.73 48.03 -26.23
C ARG A 166 -21.96 48.92 -26.49
N GLU A 167 -23.13 48.33 -26.49
CA GLU A 167 -24.39 49.01 -26.43
C GLU A 167 -24.45 49.79 -25.12
N ALA A 168 -24.13 51.10 -25.15
CA ALA A 168 -24.26 51.98 -24.03
C ALA A 168 -25.78 52.23 -23.84
N VAL A 169 -26.37 51.50 -22.91
CA VAL A 169 -27.71 51.79 -22.41
C VAL A 169 -27.65 53.18 -21.78
N ARG A 170 -28.09 54.18 -22.54
CA ARG A 170 -28.38 55.53 -22.03
C ARG A 170 -29.59 55.40 -21.13
N TYR A 171 -29.40 55.41 -19.85
CA TYR A 171 -30.44 55.78 -18.89
C TYR A 171 -30.73 57.26 -19.08
N GLY A 172 -31.90 57.53 -19.71
CA GLY A 172 -32.43 58.88 -19.76
C GLY A 172 -32.79 59.34 -18.36
N THR A 173 -32.08 60.31 -17.89
CA THR A 173 -32.47 61.14 -16.74
C THR A 173 -33.73 61.93 -17.15
N ALA A 174 -34.88 61.52 -16.64
CA ALA A 174 -36.07 62.29 -16.67
C ALA A 174 -36.06 63.25 -15.44
N ASP A 175 -35.32 64.33 -15.62
CA ASP A 175 -35.58 65.55 -14.84
C ASP A 175 -36.44 66.42 -15.71
N ASP A 176 -37.70 66.46 -15.44
CA ASP A 176 -38.57 67.66 -15.68
C ASP A 176 -39.92 67.46 -15.02
N TYR A 177 -40.09 67.99 -13.84
CA TYR A 177 -41.35 68.44 -13.30
C TYR A 177 -41.07 69.73 -12.52
N GLY A 178 -40.90 70.77 -13.35
CA GLY A 178 -40.99 72.12 -12.82
C GLY A 178 -42.43 72.56 -12.73
N GLY A 179 -42.66 73.30 -11.70
CA GLY A 179 -43.45 74.46 -11.84
C GLY A 179 -44.91 74.49 -11.39
N GLY A 180 -45.17 75.11 -10.35
CA GLY A 180 -45.73 76.42 -10.46
C GLY A 180 -47.20 76.55 -10.02
N HIS A 181 -47.45 77.54 -9.24
CA HIS A 181 -48.66 78.29 -8.96
C HIS A 181 -49.68 77.70 -7.97
N ALA A 182 -49.97 78.32 -6.90
CA ALA A 182 -50.35 79.66 -6.42
C ALA A 182 -50.48 79.59 -4.91
#